data_a8a77d17830d65d7a4c008551d43a739
#
_entry.id   a8a77d17830d65d7a4c008551d43a739
#
_cell.length_a   1.000
_cell.length_b   1.000
_cell.length_c   1.000
_cell.angle_alpha   90.00
_cell.angle_beta   90.00
_cell.angle_gamma   90.00
#
_symmetry.space_group_name_H-M   'P 1'
#
loop_
_entity.id
_entity.type
_entity.pdbx_description
1 polymer ?
#
loop_
_entity_poly.entity_id
_entity_poly.type
_entity_poly.pdbx_seq_one_letter_code
_entity_poly.pdbx_strand_id
1 'polypeptide(L)'
;LVPISLNDINSQTHFHFFVHLVFALGSMSYITHSGYGYSKRLCEDVSVWFLDKFFPRHKIVVEILHRGLKREGVNGYCDMVGYAYRPREFLIELDTYMDKELYIKTLLHELVHLRQWVVGSLRFRYGKLCYSKEPVEKYEYWYQPHEIEAREQEETLYLEYLFEKNGWTDRQVAQFFPNRLLQAV
;
A
#
# COMPACT_ATOMS: atom_id res chain seq x y z
N LEU A 1 21.05 -4.04 10.90
CA LEU A 1 20.52 -4.11 9.55
C LEU A 1 21.50 -3.44 8.59
N VAL A 2 22.12 -4.23 7.71
CA VAL A 2 23.14 -3.79 6.74
C VAL A 2 22.38 -3.38 5.46
N PRO A 3 22.67 -2.23 4.84
CA PRO A 3 22.04 -1.87 3.57
C PRO A 3 22.58 -2.79 2.45
N ILE A 4 21.66 -3.44 1.74
CA ILE A 4 21.98 -4.27 0.58
C ILE A 4 22.36 -3.37 -0.59
N SER A 5 23.55 -3.59 -1.14
CA SER A 5 24.11 -2.88 -2.29
C SER A 5 23.35 -3.23 -3.57
N LEU A 6 22.94 -2.20 -4.32
CA LEU A 6 22.18 -2.25 -5.58
C LEU A 6 22.93 -2.82 -6.80
N ASN A 7 24.04 -3.56 -6.62
CA ASN A 7 24.89 -3.97 -7.77
C ASN A 7 24.71 -5.41 -8.24
N ASP A 8 23.80 -6.21 -7.72
CA ASP A 8 23.68 -7.63 -8.08
C ASP A 8 22.45 -8.04 -8.90
N ILE A 9 21.79 -7.10 -9.58
CA ILE A 9 20.67 -7.44 -10.47
C ILE A 9 21.15 -7.38 -11.93
N ASN A 10 21.93 -8.38 -12.34
CA ASN A 10 22.15 -8.67 -13.75
C ASN A 10 22.21 -10.18 -13.98
N SER A 11 21.06 -10.84 -13.98
CA SER A 11 20.91 -12.14 -14.62
C SER A 11 19.56 -12.20 -15.33
N GLN A 12 19.63 -12.18 -16.66
CA GLN A 12 18.51 -12.38 -17.57
C GLN A 12 17.87 -13.75 -17.32
N THR A 13 16.66 -13.76 -16.77
CA THR A 13 15.72 -14.83 -16.97
C THR A 13 14.45 -14.24 -17.55
N HIS A 14 14.21 -14.51 -18.83
CA HIS A 14 12.95 -14.17 -19.51
C HIS A 14 11.80 -14.97 -18.89
N PHE A 15 11.17 -14.42 -17.87
CA PHE A 15 9.84 -14.83 -17.46
C PHE A 15 8.81 -14.04 -18.29
N HIS A 16 7.96 -14.74 -19.02
CA HIS A 16 6.79 -14.16 -19.67
C HIS A 16 5.82 -13.67 -18.59
N PHE A 17 5.92 -12.38 -18.24
CA PHE A 17 4.94 -11.71 -17.40
C PHE A 17 3.67 -11.46 -18.24
N PHE A 18 2.57 -12.08 -17.87
CA PHE A 18 1.26 -11.61 -18.26
C PHE A 18 0.99 -10.32 -17.49
N VAL A 19 1.27 -9.19 -18.12
CA VAL A 19 0.92 -7.87 -17.58
C VAL A 19 -0.57 -7.67 -17.81
N HIS A 20 -1.39 -7.83 -16.79
CA HIS A 20 -2.75 -7.33 -16.81
C HIS A 20 -2.70 -5.82 -16.52
N LEU A 21 -2.86 -5.03 -17.57
CA LEU A 21 -2.96 -3.58 -17.46
C LEU A 21 -4.40 -3.23 -17.09
N VAL A 22 -4.64 -2.79 -15.86
CA VAL A 22 -5.95 -2.32 -15.41
C VAL A 22 -5.95 -0.80 -15.44
N PHE A 23 -6.85 -0.24 -16.24
CA PHE A 23 -7.11 1.21 -16.23
C PHE A 23 -8.15 1.49 -15.15
N ALA A 24 -7.80 2.29 -14.15
CA ALA A 24 -8.76 2.83 -13.22
C ALA A 24 -9.69 3.82 -13.97
N LEU A 25 -10.99 3.61 -13.87
CA LEU A 25 -12.02 4.45 -14.48
C LEU A 25 -11.99 5.84 -13.83
N GLY A 26 -11.26 6.79 -14.45
CA GLY A 26 -11.16 8.17 -13.97
C GLY A 26 -9.75 8.61 -13.57
N SER A 27 -8.88 7.72 -13.10
CA SER A 27 -7.47 8.02 -12.87
C SER A 27 -6.60 7.54 -14.05
N MET A 28 -5.51 8.25 -14.33
CA MET A 28 -4.51 7.80 -15.32
C MET A 28 -3.47 6.88 -14.69
N SER A 29 -3.80 6.23 -13.57
CA SER A 29 -2.88 5.37 -12.84
C SER A 29 -2.80 3.98 -13.46
N TYR A 30 -1.63 3.35 -13.37
CA TYR A 30 -1.34 2.03 -13.90
C TYR A 30 -0.99 1.09 -12.76
N ILE A 31 -1.67 -0.05 -12.72
CA ILE A 31 -1.43 -1.10 -11.72
C ILE A 31 -1.01 -2.35 -12.46
N THR A 32 0.11 -2.91 -12.06
CA THR A 32 0.54 -4.25 -12.47
C THR A 32 0.70 -5.11 -11.23
N HIS A 33 0.44 -6.39 -11.37
CA HIS A 33 0.64 -7.33 -10.26
C HIS A 33 1.19 -8.66 -10.76
N SER A 34 1.98 -9.30 -9.92
CA SER A 34 2.66 -10.56 -10.23
C SER A 34 2.85 -11.42 -8.97
N GLY A 35 3.33 -12.65 -9.15
CA GLY A 35 3.58 -13.58 -8.06
C GLY A 35 2.47 -14.64 -7.91
N TYR A 36 2.31 -15.17 -6.69
CA TYR A 36 1.45 -16.32 -6.41
C TYR A 36 0.74 -16.20 -5.06
N GLY A 37 -0.27 -17.05 -4.81
CA GLY A 37 -0.94 -17.15 -3.51
C GLY A 37 -1.86 -15.98 -3.16
N TYR A 38 -2.42 -15.28 -4.14
CA TYR A 38 -3.31 -14.14 -3.96
C TYR A 38 -4.46 -14.14 -4.97
N SER A 39 -5.47 -13.32 -4.73
CA SER A 39 -6.58 -13.08 -5.67
C SER A 39 -6.28 -11.86 -6.55
N LYS A 40 -6.04 -12.08 -7.85
CA LYS A 40 -5.81 -11.00 -8.83
C LYS A 40 -6.91 -9.96 -8.79
N ARG A 41 -8.16 -10.41 -8.84
CA ARG A 41 -9.33 -9.52 -8.81
C ARG A 41 -9.38 -8.68 -7.54
N LEU A 42 -9.09 -9.27 -6.38
CA LEU A 42 -9.10 -8.53 -5.12
C LEU A 42 -7.98 -7.48 -5.07
N CYS A 43 -6.79 -7.84 -5.54
CA CYS A 43 -5.66 -6.92 -5.68
C CYS A 43 -6.03 -5.70 -6.52
N GLU A 44 -6.57 -5.93 -7.72
CA GLU A 44 -7.03 -4.88 -8.63
C GLU A 44 -8.12 -4.01 -8.00
N ASP A 45 -9.17 -4.63 -7.45
CA ASP A 45 -10.33 -3.93 -6.89
C ASP A 45 -9.93 -2.98 -5.74
N VAL A 46 -9.08 -3.42 -4.81
CA VAL A 46 -8.62 -2.60 -3.68
C VAL A 46 -7.73 -1.47 -4.15
N SER A 47 -6.78 -1.78 -5.03
CA SER A 47 -5.82 -0.79 -5.52
C SER A 47 -6.48 0.30 -6.36
N VAL A 48 -7.38 -0.08 -7.27
CA VAL A 48 -8.16 0.88 -8.08
C VAL A 48 -9.00 1.76 -7.18
N TRP A 49 -9.74 1.16 -6.24
CA TRP A 49 -10.57 1.91 -5.30
C TRP A 49 -9.75 2.98 -4.53
N PHE A 50 -8.59 2.59 -4.01
CA PHE A 50 -7.73 3.52 -3.26
C PHE A 50 -7.18 4.63 -4.15
N LEU A 51 -6.67 4.30 -5.33
CA LEU A 51 -6.10 5.29 -6.24
C LEU A 51 -7.15 6.25 -6.78
N ASP A 52 -8.35 5.78 -7.09
CA ASP A 52 -9.46 6.63 -7.53
C ASP A 52 -9.94 7.56 -6.40
N LYS A 53 -9.95 7.07 -5.16
CA LYS A 53 -10.35 7.86 -3.99
C LYS A 53 -9.38 9.00 -3.69
N PHE A 54 -8.07 8.72 -3.68
CA PHE A 54 -7.05 9.68 -3.24
C PHE A 54 -6.34 10.41 -4.37
N PHE A 55 -6.29 9.81 -5.55
CA PHE A 55 -5.50 10.31 -6.68
C PHE A 55 -6.23 10.32 -8.03
N PRO A 56 -7.49 10.78 -8.10
CA PRO A 56 -8.30 10.68 -9.31
C PRO A 56 -7.72 11.44 -10.51
N ARG A 57 -6.79 12.38 -10.28
CA ARG A 57 -6.16 13.21 -11.31
C ARG A 57 -4.65 13.01 -11.42
N HIS A 58 -4.09 12.03 -10.73
CA HIS A 58 -2.65 11.77 -10.77
C HIS A 58 -2.36 10.53 -11.63
N LYS A 59 -1.23 10.60 -12.32
CA LYS A 59 -0.66 9.43 -12.98
C LYS A 59 0.31 8.77 -12.01
N ILE A 60 -0.08 7.62 -11.46
CA ILE A 60 0.72 6.83 -10.54
C ILE A 60 0.90 5.44 -11.14
N VAL A 61 2.11 4.92 -11.08
CA VAL A 61 2.45 3.56 -11.50
C VAL A 61 2.72 2.74 -10.25
N VAL A 62 2.01 1.63 -10.11
CA VAL A 62 2.17 0.72 -8.96
C VAL A 62 2.41 -0.69 -9.50
N GLU A 63 3.54 -1.25 -9.14
CA GLU A 63 3.82 -2.67 -9.30
C GLU A 63 3.59 -3.37 -7.96
N ILE A 64 2.79 -4.44 -7.94
CA ILE A 64 2.49 -5.22 -6.74
C ILE A 64 3.03 -6.63 -6.93
N LEU A 65 4.04 -6.98 -6.14
CA LEU A 65 4.70 -8.28 -6.19
C LEU A 65 4.29 -9.14 -4.99
N HIS A 66 3.71 -10.31 -5.23
CA HIS A 66 3.37 -11.28 -4.20
C HIS A 66 4.47 -12.33 -4.07
N ARG A 67 5.13 -12.35 -2.92
CA ARG A 67 6.20 -13.28 -2.59
C ARG A 67 6.17 -13.68 -1.11
N GLY A 68 6.89 -14.73 -0.74
CA GLY A 68 6.97 -15.15 0.66
C GLY A 68 7.79 -14.16 1.51
N LEU A 69 7.15 -13.45 2.43
CA LEU A 69 7.75 -12.49 3.35
C LEU A 69 7.85 -12.99 4.79
N LYS A 70 7.28 -14.15 5.11
CA LYS A 70 7.26 -14.71 6.49
C LYS A 70 8.63 -14.78 7.16
N ARG A 71 9.69 -15.07 6.39
CA ARG A 71 11.05 -15.13 6.94
C ARG A 71 11.60 -13.76 7.32
N GLU A 72 11.07 -12.70 6.73
CA GLU A 72 11.42 -11.30 7.00
C GLU A 72 10.59 -10.73 8.16
N GLY A 73 9.54 -11.47 8.60
CA GLY A 73 8.70 -11.10 9.73
C GLY A 73 7.73 -9.96 9.45
N VAL A 74 7.41 -9.72 8.18
CA VAL A 74 6.51 -8.66 7.72
C VAL A 74 5.47 -9.21 6.76
N ASN A 75 4.37 -8.47 6.58
CA ASN A 75 3.31 -8.81 5.65
C ASN A 75 3.40 -8.02 4.34
N GLY A 76 4.06 -6.86 4.33
CA GLY A 76 4.22 -6.04 3.15
C GLY A 76 5.36 -5.03 3.27
N TYR A 77 5.64 -4.38 2.14
CA TYR A 77 6.54 -3.24 1.99
C TYR A 77 6.02 -2.32 0.89
N CYS A 78 6.28 -1.03 1.02
CA CYS A 78 6.04 -0.04 -0.03
C CYS A 78 7.28 0.80 -0.25
N ASP A 79 7.88 0.67 -1.44
CA ASP A 79 9.04 1.44 -1.85
C ASP A 79 8.76 2.30 -3.07
N MET A 80 9.38 3.47 -3.14
CA MET A 80 9.38 4.27 -4.35
C MET A 80 10.44 3.76 -5.34
N VAL A 81 10.11 3.75 -6.63
CA VAL A 81 11.06 3.43 -7.68
C VAL A 81 11.88 4.66 -8.04
N GLY A 82 13.21 4.56 -7.88
CA GLY A 82 14.13 5.67 -8.14
C GLY A 82 14.16 6.73 -7.04
N TYR A 83 14.73 7.91 -7.34
CA TYR A 83 14.95 9.01 -6.38
C TYR A 83 14.23 10.29 -6.83
N ALA A 84 12.92 10.27 -6.89
CA ALA A 84 12.15 11.46 -7.25
C ALA A 84 11.75 12.28 -6.02
N TYR A 85 11.79 13.60 -6.11
CA TYR A 85 11.29 14.50 -5.06
C TYR A 85 9.78 14.32 -4.81
N ARG A 86 9.03 13.97 -5.86
CA ARG A 86 7.61 13.60 -5.82
C ARG A 86 7.43 12.32 -6.61
N PRO A 87 7.65 11.16 -5.98
CA PRO A 87 7.60 9.88 -6.67
C PRO A 87 6.19 9.61 -7.23
N ARG A 88 6.15 8.90 -8.35
CA ARG A 88 4.93 8.47 -9.02
C ARG A 88 4.98 7.00 -9.41
N GLU A 89 6.09 6.35 -9.14
CA GLU A 89 6.33 4.94 -9.43
C GLU A 89 6.68 4.22 -8.13
N PHE A 90 5.97 3.15 -7.85
CA PHE A 90 6.05 2.42 -6.58
C PHE A 90 6.09 0.92 -6.81
N LEU A 91 6.86 0.25 -5.97
CA LEU A 91 6.83 -1.19 -5.79
C LEU A 91 6.21 -1.49 -4.43
N ILE A 92 5.13 -2.29 -4.43
CA ILE A 92 4.54 -2.85 -3.23
C ILE A 92 4.82 -4.35 -3.24
N GLU A 93 5.41 -4.86 -2.17
CA GLU A 93 5.58 -6.29 -1.96
C GLU A 93 4.61 -6.77 -0.89
N LEU A 94 3.94 -7.90 -1.13
CA LEU A 94 2.97 -8.48 -0.19
C LEU A 94 3.28 -9.95 0.05
N ASP A 95 3.10 -10.40 1.30
CA ASP A 95 3.19 -11.83 1.63
C ASP A 95 2.09 -12.61 0.91
N THR A 96 2.38 -13.87 0.67
CA THR A 96 1.46 -14.80 0.00
C THR A 96 0.59 -15.53 1.02
N TYR A 97 -0.56 -16.05 0.56
CA TYR A 97 -1.47 -16.88 1.37
C TYR A 97 -2.06 -16.20 2.61
N MET A 98 -2.16 -14.87 2.61
CA MET A 98 -2.93 -14.16 3.63
C MET A 98 -4.43 -14.46 3.47
N ASP A 99 -5.15 -14.51 4.57
CA ASP A 99 -6.61 -14.49 4.50
C ASP A 99 -7.13 -13.16 3.91
N LYS A 100 -8.39 -13.13 3.53
CA LYS A 100 -8.94 -11.99 2.78
C LYS A 100 -8.89 -10.68 3.56
N GLU A 101 -9.16 -10.72 4.87
CA GLU A 101 -9.18 -9.52 5.70
C GLU A 101 -7.79 -8.97 5.88
N LEU A 102 -6.84 -9.81 6.29
CA LEU A 102 -5.44 -9.45 6.47
C LEU A 102 -4.84 -8.92 5.16
N TYR A 103 -5.15 -9.58 4.03
CA TYR A 103 -4.68 -9.14 2.72
C TYR A 103 -5.15 -7.71 2.38
N ILE A 104 -6.43 -7.42 2.55
CA ILE A 104 -6.97 -6.08 2.25
C ILE A 104 -6.34 -5.04 3.16
N LYS A 105 -6.26 -5.31 4.46
CA LYS A 105 -5.66 -4.42 5.45
C LYS A 105 -4.20 -4.14 5.14
N THR A 106 -3.40 -5.19 4.88
CA THR A 106 -1.98 -5.03 4.52
C THR A 106 -1.82 -4.21 3.24
N LEU A 107 -2.58 -4.52 2.18
CA LEU A 107 -2.50 -3.75 0.94
C LEU A 107 -2.88 -2.28 1.15
N LEU A 108 -3.91 -2.00 1.94
CA LEU A 108 -4.31 -0.63 2.28
C LEU A 108 -3.23 0.09 3.11
N HIS A 109 -2.57 -0.60 4.04
CA HIS A 109 -1.44 -0.09 4.80
C HIS A 109 -0.31 0.37 3.87
N GLU A 110 0.11 -0.48 2.94
CA GLU A 110 1.16 -0.14 1.98
C GLU A 110 0.73 0.99 1.02
N LEU A 111 -0.54 1.04 0.63
CA LEU A 111 -1.07 2.14 -0.16
C LEU A 111 -1.13 3.46 0.64
N VAL A 112 -1.26 3.44 1.95
CA VAL A 112 -1.10 4.64 2.80
C VAL A 112 0.34 5.15 2.74
N HIS A 113 1.35 4.27 2.79
CA HIS A 113 2.75 4.67 2.60
C HIS A 113 2.97 5.29 1.21
N LEU A 114 2.43 4.69 0.14
CA LEU A 114 2.42 5.32 -1.18
C LEU A 114 1.82 6.73 -1.13
N ARG A 115 0.69 6.90 -0.46
CA ARG A 115 0.07 8.23 -0.31
C ARG A 115 0.97 9.21 0.42
N GLN A 116 1.62 8.79 1.50
CA GLN A 116 2.56 9.63 2.26
C GLN A 116 3.71 10.13 1.37
N TRP A 117 4.26 9.26 0.50
CA TRP A 117 5.26 9.65 -0.50
C TRP A 117 4.72 10.63 -1.54
N VAL A 118 3.57 10.35 -2.12
CA VAL A 118 2.96 11.18 -3.18
C VAL A 118 2.62 12.59 -2.68
N VAL A 119 2.03 12.71 -1.49
CA VAL A 119 1.71 14.02 -0.88
C VAL A 119 2.93 14.68 -0.26
N GLY A 120 4.00 13.89 -0.01
CA GLY A 120 5.28 14.37 0.48
C GLY A 120 5.35 14.61 1.99
N SER A 121 4.45 13.99 2.78
CA SER A 121 4.63 13.89 4.23
C SER A 121 5.79 12.96 4.57
N LEU A 122 5.99 11.89 3.81
CA LEU A 122 7.16 11.02 3.86
C LEU A 122 8.13 11.39 2.74
N ARG A 123 9.41 11.62 3.05
CA ARG A 123 10.44 11.97 2.05
C ARG A 123 11.85 11.88 2.59
N PHE A 124 12.83 11.72 1.72
CA PHE A 124 14.22 11.88 2.08
C PHE A 124 14.62 13.35 2.19
N ARG A 125 15.31 13.71 3.27
CA ARG A 125 15.92 15.02 3.51
C ARG A 125 17.34 14.82 4.05
N TYR A 126 18.33 15.36 3.37
CA TYR A 126 19.74 15.23 3.77
C TYR A 126 20.17 13.77 4.03
N GLY A 127 19.70 12.84 3.17
CA GLY A 127 20.01 11.42 3.28
C GLY A 127 19.24 10.65 4.37
N LYS A 128 18.33 11.30 5.09
CA LYS A 128 17.49 10.68 6.14
C LYS A 128 16.04 10.60 5.70
N LEU A 129 15.39 9.51 6.05
CA LEU A 129 13.94 9.41 5.91
C LEU A 129 13.28 10.33 6.95
N CYS A 130 12.39 11.20 6.50
CA CYS A 130 11.69 12.16 7.34
C CYS A 130 10.17 12.06 7.11
N TYR A 131 9.42 12.13 8.19
CA TYR A 131 7.98 12.33 8.18
C TYR A 131 7.66 13.73 8.70
N SER A 132 6.89 14.52 7.94
CA SER A 132 6.55 15.92 8.30
C SER A 132 7.76 16.77 8.74
N LYS A 133 8.91 16.58 8.10
CA LYS A 133 10.24 17.20 8.35
C LYS A 133 11.07 16.60 9.47
N GLU A 134 10.51 15.74 10.33
CA GLU A 134 11.24 15.09 11.42
C GLU A 134 11.83 13.75 10.96
N PRO A 135 13.12 13.46 11.25
CA PRO A 135 13.73 12.16 10.94
C PRO A 135 13.00 11.03 11.68
N VAL A 136 12.61 9.99 10.95
CA VAL A 136 11.90 8.84 11.53
C VAL A 136 12.80 7.98 12.41
N GLU A 137 14.11 8.00 12.18
CA GLU A 137 15.14 7.29 12.97
C GLU A 137 15.17 7.67 14.45
N LYS A 138 14.54 8.79 14.83
CA LYS A 138 14.39 9.21 16.23
C LYS A 138 13.50 8.29 17.05
N TYR A 139 12.69 7.48 16.39
CA TYR A 139 11.67 6.64 16.98
C TYR A 139 11.98 5.16 16.72
N GLU A 140 11.67 4.30 17.67
CA GLU A 140 11.59 2.87 17.39
C GLU A 140 10.52 2.61 16.33
N TYR A 141 10.67 1.56 15.52
CA TYR A 141 9.82 1.27 14.36
C TYR A 141 8.31 1.42 14.66
N TRP A 142 7.85 0.84 15.75
CA TRP A 142 6.43 0.86 16.13
C TRP A 142 5.89 2.26 16.48
N TYR A 143 6.77 3.20 16.81
CA TYR A 143 6.43 4.58 17.18
C TYR A 143 6.80 5.59 16.09
N GLN A 144 7.22 5.12 14.92
CA GLN A 144 7.47 6.02 13.80
C GLN A 144 6.16 6.64 13.32
N PRO A 145 6.06 7.98 13.19
CA PRO A 145 4.79 8.66 12.94
C PRO A 145 4.08 8.22 11.65
N HIS A 146 4.82 7.87 10.59
CA HIS A 146 4.25 7.37 9.35
C HIS A 146 3.63 5.98 9.51
N GLU A 147 4.23 5.13 10.34
CA GLU A 147 3.71 3.80 10.67
C GLU A 147 2.46 3.89 11.56
N ILE A 148 2.44 4.84 12.51
CA ILE A 148 1.25 5.10 13.32
C ILE A 148 0.09 5.53 12.42
N GLU A 149 0.32 6.52 11.52
CA GLU A 149 -0.70 6.95 10.57
C GLU A 149 -1.19 5.79 9.70
N ALA A 150 -0.31 4.95 9.17
CA ALA A 150 -0.69 3.84 8.32
C ALA A 150 -1.57 2.83 9.07
N ARG A 151 -1.21 2.45 10.30
CA ARG A 151 -2.01 1.55 11.15
C ARG A 151 -3.36 2.14 11.55
N GLU A 152 -3.43 3.43 11.87
CA GLU A 152 -4.70 4.09 12.20
C GLU A 152 -5.65 4.14 11.02
N GLN A 153 -5.11 4.28 9.80
CA GLN A 153 -5.91 4.40 8.61
C GLN A 153 -6.30 3.05 7.99
N GLU A 154 -5.46 2.02 8.10
CA GLU A 154 -5.75 0.71 7.46
C GLU A 154 -7.13 0.17 7.85
N GLU A 155 -7.48 0.24 9.13
CA GLU A 155 -8.77 -0.25 9.63
C GLU A 155 -9.94 0.61 9.13
N THR A 156 -9.77 1.94 9.13
CA THR A 156 -10.81 2.86 8.65
C THR A 156 -11.04 2.65 7.16
N LEU A 157 -9.97 2.58 6.38
CA LEU A 157 -10.03 2.36 4.93
C LEU A 157 -10.59 0.98 4.59
N TYR A 158 -10.27 -0.05 5.37
CA TYR A 158 -10.84 -1.38 5.20
C TYR A 158 -12.37 -1.35 5.29
N LEU A 159 -12.91 -0.66 6.31
CA LEU A 159 -14.35 -0.53 6.48
C LEU A 159 -15.00 0.30 5.38
N GLU A 160 -14.38 1.42 5.00
CA GLU A 160 -14.86 2.24 3.89
C GLU A 160 -14.89 1.46 2.57
N TYR A 161 -13.83 0.69 2.30
CA TYR A 161 -13.77 -0.19 1.13
C TYR A 161 -14.91 -1.21 1.13
N LEU A 162 -15.13 -1.89 2.26
CA LEU A 162 -16.22 -2.87 2.38
C LEU A 162 -17.59 -2.22 2.23
N PHE A 163 -17.80 -1.05 2.82
CA PHE A 163 -19.04 -0.29 2.72
C PHE A 163 -19.34 0.07 1.26
N GLU A 164 -18.40 0.67 0.56
CA GLU A 164 -18.57 1.12 -0.81
C GLU A 164 -18.72 -0.07 -1.80
N LYS A 165 -17.95 -1.14 -1.62
CA LYS A 165 -17.96 -2.30 -2.54
C LYS A 165 -19.13 -3.27 -2.32
N ASN A 166 -19.57 -3.43 -1.08
CA ASN A 166 -20.66 -4.36 -0.76
C ASN A 166 -22.01 -3.67 -0.60
N GLY A 167 -22.07 -2.33 -0.72
CA GLY A 167 -23.28 -1.57 -0.46
C GLY A 167 -23.79 -1.74 0.97
N TRP A 168 -22.89 -1.89 1.94
CA TRP A 168 -23.26 -2.08 3.33
C TRP A 168 -23.97 -0.84 3.86
N THR A 169 -25.07 -1.07 4.55
CA THR A 169 -25.80 0.00 5.25
C THR A 169 -25.16 0.30 6.60
N ASP A 170 -25.38 1.49 7.15
CA ASP A 170 -24.93 1.88 8.51
C ASP A 170 -25.33 0.84 9.56
N ARG A 171 -26.50 0.21 9.39
CA ARG A 171 -26.97 -0.85 10.27
C ARG A 171 -26.10 -2.11 10.20
N GLN A 172 -25.62 -2.49 9.02
CA GLN A 172 -24.74 -3.65 8.86
C GLN A 172 -23.35 -3.33 9.42
N VAL A 173 -22.85 -2.12 9.18
CA VAL A 173 -21.58 -1.67 9.80
C VAL A 173 -21.70 -1.70 11.33
N ALA A 174 -22.77 -1.20 11.91
CA ALA A 174 -23.02 -1.23 13.36
C ALA A 174 -23.10 -2.65 13.93
N GLN A 175 -23.64 -3.59 13.18
CA GLN A 175 -23.76 -4.98 13.60
C GLN A 175 -22.40 -5.69 13.68
N PHE A 176 -21.52 -5.45 12.71
CA PHE A 176 -20.20 -6.11 12.63
C PHE A 176 -19.12 -5.34 13.40
N PHE A 177 -19.31 -4.02 13.59
CA PHE A 177 -18.34 -3.13 14.23
C PHE A 177 -19.01 -2.22 15.28
N PRO A 178 -19.59 -2.79 16.36
CA PRO A 178 -20.43 -2.04 17.30
C PRO A 178 -19.73 -0.88 18.01
N ASN A 179 -18.40 -0.92 18.13
CA ASN A 179 -17.64 0.09 18.86
C ASN A 179 -17.24 1.33 18.02
N ARG A 180 -17.56 1.39 16.74
CA ARG A 180 -17.11 2.47 15.85
C ARG A 180 -18.09 3.59 15.60
N LEU A 181 -19.39 3.37 15.72
CA LEU A 181 -20.38 4.45 15.63
C LEU A 181 -20.30 5.45 16.81
N LEU A 182 -19.61 5.10 17.88
CA LEU A 182 -19.42 5.95 19.07
C LEU A 182 -18.26 6.95 18.91
N GLN A 183 -17.44 6.86 17.87
CA GLN A 183 -16.30 7.77 17.64
C GLN A 183 -16.56 8.83 16.56
N ALA A 184 -17.71 8.82 15.91
CA ALA A 184 -18.09 9.73 14.83
C ALA A 184 -19.10 10.81 15.25
N VAL A 185 -19.26 11.09 16.57
CA VAL A 185 -20.10 12.17 17.11
C VAL A 185 -19.24 13.16 17.87
#